data_79a7a77cf2182aef6cfc98f546f303e8
#
_entry.id   79a7a77cf2182aef6cfc98f546f303e8
#
_cell.length_a   1.000
_cell.length_b   1.000
_cell.length_c   1.000
_cell.angle_alpha   90.00
_cell.angle_beta   90.00
_cell.angle_gamma   90.00
#
_symmetry.space_group_name_H-M   'P 1'
#
loop_
_entity.id
_entity.type
_entity.pdbx_description
1 polymer ?
#
loop_
_entity_poly.entity_id
_entity_poly.type
_entity_poly.pdbx_seq_one_letter_code
_entity_poly.pdbx_strand_id
1 'polypeptide(L)'
;MTRMVSSLSMLAIDAQDVEKTFRSGWLSHRETAALRGVSLTVARGAIVGVLGPNGAGKTTLLSILATLLTPDRGRVMVLGHDVVREAGVLRRRLNMVSGRPSFLWSLRVGEIVAFYGRLYGLGGRALRRRVDSLIELCELEPYRRVPYSDLSTGLKQRVALAKSLVNEPELLFLDEPTLGLDPDVAVRVRAHIARLRREQGITIVLTTHYMREADELCDEIAFIKAGRILARGTSGELKRQIRLGEVVALKLDPARVPWLSESPGVLRCVEVDGWVECTVDEAEKRLPELLRALHAEGVVIKNVQVREPELEEVFVELAK
;
A
#
# COMPACT_ATOMS: atom_id res chain seq x y z
N MET A 1 4.75 18.35 -29.97
CA MET A 1 3.84 17.20 -29.90
C MET A 1 4.57 15.86 -29.62
N THR A 2 5.74 15.61 -30.15
CA THR A 2 6.44 14.30 -30.04
C THR A 2 6.94 13.94 -28.63
N ARG A 3 7.27 14.90 -27.75
CA ARG A 3 7.69 14.64 -26.36
C ARG A 3 6.55 14.26 -25.40
N MET A 4 5.32 14.69 -25.65
CA MET A 4 4.15 14.33 -24.81
C MET A 4 3.67 12.89 -25.07
N VAL A 5 3.80 12.40 -26.30
CA VAL A 5 3.37 11.04 -26.67
C VAL A 5 4.28 9.99 -26.08
N SER A 6 5.60 10.26 -25.92
CA SER A 6 6.55 9.30 -25.34
C SER A 6 6.39 9.16 -23.82
N SER A 7 5.95 10.18 -23.10
CA SER A 7 5.75 10.10 -21.64
C SER A 7 4.47 9.35 -21.27
N LEU A 8 3.40 9.45 -22.06
CA LEU A 8 2.15 8.72 -21.84
C LEU A 8 2.28 7.21 -22.04
N SER A 9 3.21 6.75 -22.88
CA SER A 9 3.48 5.31 -23.07
C SER A 9 4.19 4.66 -21.87
N MET A 10 4.79 5.46 -20.99
CA MET A 10 5.47 4.99 -19.77
C MET A 10 4.54 4.86 -18.56
N LEU A 11 3.32 5.44 -18.61
CA LEU A 11 2.36 5.36 -17.51
C LEU A 11 1.47 4.12 -17.64
N ALA A 12 1.25 3.44 -16.52
CA ALA A 12 0.23 2.42 -16.37
C ALA A 12 -1.12 3.04 -15.99
N ILE A 13 -1.10 4.14 -15.21
CA ILE A 13 -2.31 4.86 -14.80
C ILE A 13 -2.06 6.36 -14.96
N ASP A 14 -3.05 7.06 -15.53
CA ASP A 14 -3.18 8.50 -15.54
C ASP A 14 -4.63 8.85 -15.17
N ALA A 15 -4.86 9.19 -13.91
CA ALA A 15 -6.13 9.61 -13.35
C ALA A 15 -6.07 11.10 -13.00
N GLN A 16 -7.06 11.88 -13.46
CA GLN A 16 -7.11 13.32 -13.32
C GLN A 16 -8.47 13.73 -12.76
N ASP A 17 -8.47 14.46 -11.65
CA ASP A 17 -9.62 15.09 -11.00
C ASP A 17 -10.82 14.14 -10.79
N VAL A 18 -10.54 12.91 -10.33
CA VAL A 18 -11.54 11.85 -10.18
C VAL A 18 -12.46 12.15 -9.00
N GLU A 19 -13.75 12.23 -9.29
CA GLU A 19 -14.81 12.41 -8.28
C GLU A 19 -15.75 11.20 -8.24
N LYS A 20 -16.22 10.87 -7.03
CA LYS A 20 -17.25 9.85 -6.83
C LYS A 20 -18.09 10.15 -5.60
N THR A 21 -19.42 10.21 -5.79
CA THR A 21 -20.41 10.40 -4.73
C THR A 21 -21.38 9.22 -4.72
N PHE A 22 -21.56 8.62 -3.58
CA PHE A 22 -22.58 7.59 -3.35
C PHE A 22 -23.84 8.22 -2.78
N ARG A 23 -25.00 7.79 -3.31
CA ARG A 23 -26.33 8.19 -2.81
C ARG A 23 -26.95 6.98 -2.16
N SER A 24 -27.32 7.09 -0.88
CA SER A 24 -27.98 6.02 -0.14
C SER A 24 -29.26 6.52 0.53
N GLY A 25 -30.26 5.63 0.61
CA GLY A 25 -31.53 5.90 1.25
C GLY A 25 -32.64 6.24 0.25
N TRP A 26 -33.78 5.54 0.36
CA TRP A 26 -34.95 5.77 -0.50
C TRP A 26 -35.76 6.98 -0.02
N LEU A 27 -35.72 7.31 1.28
CA LEU A 27 -36.43 8.42 1.90
C LEU A 27 -35.52 9.53 2.43
N SER A 28 -34.26 9.23 2.74
CA SER A 28 -33.25 10.23 3.15
C SER A 28 -32.08 10.19 2.17
N HIS A 29 -32.00 11.18 1.29
CA HIS A 29 -30.90 11.32 0.34
C HIS A 29 -29.60 11.66 1.07
N ARG A 30 -28.95 10.64 1.66
CA ARG A 30 -27.60 10.83 2.22
C ARG A 30 -26.59 10.69 1.09
N GLU A 31 -25.94 11.79 0.77
CA GLU A 31 -24.82 11.82 -0.19
C GLU A 31 -23.51 11.67 0.58
N THR A 32 -22.65 10.77 0.09
CA THR A 32 -21.30 10.57 0.63
C THR A 32 -20.31 10.73 -0.52
N ALA A 33 -19.60 11.85 -0.53
CA ALA A 33 -18.52 12.08 -1.49
C ALA A 33 -17.30 11.24 -1.09
N ALA A 34 -17.08 10.14 -1.79
CA ALA A 34 -15.99 9.20 -1.53
C ALA A 34 -14.67 9.65 -2.17
N LEU A 35 -14.73 10.31 -3.34
CA LEU A 35 -13.58 10.94 -4.00
C LEU A 35 -13.93 12.37 -4.37
N ARG A 36 -12.97 13.29 -4.21
CA ARG A 36 -13.15 14.73 -4.33
C ARG A 36 -12.02 15.38 -5.15
N GLY A 37 -11.88 14.98 -6.42
CA GLY A 37 -10.84 15.47 -7.32
C GLY A 37 -9.49 14.77 -7.06
N VAL A 38 -9.49 13.43 -7.06
CA VAL A 38 -8.25 12.64 -6.91
C VAL A 38 -7.51 12.59 -8.24
N SER A 39 -6.22 12.98 -8.21
CA SER A 39 -5.31 12.82 -9.35
C SER A 39 -4.16 11.89 -8.95
N LEU A 40 -3.91 10.85 -9.76
CA LEU A 40 -2.89 9.83 -9.51
C LEU A 40 -2.28 9.34 -10.82
N THR A 41 -0.96 9.35 -10.91
CA THR A 41 -0.22 8.73 -12.01
C THR A 41 0.56 7.52 -11.48
N VAL A 42 0.72 6.46 -12.28
CA VAL A 42 1.53 5.29 -11.90
C VAL A 42 2.39 4.90 -13.08
N ALA A 43 3.69 4.78 -12.88
CA ALA A 43 4.61 4.29 -13.90
C ALA A 43 4.44 2.78 -14.12
N ARG A 44 4.73 2.29 -15.34
CA ARG A 44 4.75 0.84 -15.60
C ARG A 44 5.83 0.14 -14.78
N GLY A 45 5.52 -1.01 -14.23
CA GLY A 45 6.41 -1.82 -13.40
C GLY A 45 6.67 -1.26 -12.00
N ALA A 46 6.00 -0.18 -11.60
CA ALA A 46 6.09 0.36 -10.25
C ALA A 46 5.10 -0.32 -9.28
N ILE A 47 5.43 -0.31 -7.99
CA ILE A 47 4.51 -0.58 -6.89
C ILE A 47 4.13 0.76 -6.25
N VAL A 48 2.85 1.13 -6.31
CA VAL A 48 2.34 2.34 -5.68
C VAL A 48 1.35 2.00 -4.58
N GLY A 49 1.60 2.54 -3.38
CA GLY A 49 0.72 2.42 -2.22
C GLY A 49 -0.26 3.58 -2.13
N VAL A 50 -1.55 3.29 -1.93
CA VAL A 50 -2.57 4.28 -1.57
C VAL A 50 -2.92 4.07 -0.11
N LEU A 51 -2.43 4.95 0.76
CA LEU A 51 -2.52 4.84 2.21
C LEU A 51 -3.51 5.83 2.78
N GLY A 52 -4.22 5.40 3.81
CA GLY A 52 -5.17 6.27 4.52
C GLY A 52 -6.10 5.50 5.43
N PRO A 53 -6.87 6.21 6.28
CA PRO A 53 -7.79 5.58 7.22
C PRO A 53 -8.96 4.89 6.51
N ASN A 54 -9.72 4.12 7.26
CA ASN A 54 -10.95 3.52 6.76
C ASN A 54 -11.94 4.63 6.34
N GLY A 55 -12.60 4.44 5.18
CA GLY A 55 -13.50 5.45 4.62
C GLY A 55 -12.82 6.60 3.87
N ALA A 56 -11.49 6.62 3.73
CA ALA A 56 -10.76 7.66 3.01
C ALA A 56 -11.01 7.67 1.48
N GLY A 57 -11.59 6.60 0.90
CA GLY A 57 -11.83 6.47 -0.53
C GLY A 57 -10.92 5.48 -1.26
N LYS A 58 -10.03 4.77 -0.55
CA LYS A 58 -9.05 3.83 -1.13
C LYS A 58 -9.67 2.78 -2.05
N THR A 59 -10.58 1.97 -1.52
CA THR A 59 -11.30 0.92 -2.28
C THR A 59 -12.13 1.51 -3.42
N THR A 60 -12.72 2.70 -3.25
CA THR A 60 -13.45 3.40 -4.31
C THR A 60 -12.54 3.77 -5.45
N LEU A 61 -11.36 4.34 -5.16
CA LEU A 61 -10.36 4.66 -6.17
C LEU A 61 -9.90 3.41 -6.91
N LEU A 62 -9.50 2.35 -6.20
CA LEU A 62 -9.11 1.09 -6.83
C LEU A 62 -10.22 0.51 -7.71
N SER A 63 -11.48 0.56 -7.24
CA SER A 63 -12.63 0.04 -8.00
C SER A 63 -12.84 0.79 -9.31
N ILE A 64 -12.60 2.11 -9.34
CA ILE A 64 -12.67 2.91 -10.57
C ILE A 64 -11.52 2.53 -11.50
N LEU A 65 -10.29 2.47 -11.00
CA LEU A 65 -9.10 2.09 -11.77
C LEU A 65 -9.23 0.67 -12.34
N ALA A 66 -9.84 -0.24 -11.58
CA ALA A 66 -10.11 -1.62 -11.99
C ALA A 66 -11.36 -1.80 -12.87
N THR A 67 -11.99 -0.72 -13.31
CA THR A 67 -13.22 -0.73 -14.14
C THR A 67 -14.46 -1.37 -13.49
N LEU A 68 -14.47 -1.50 -12.17
CA LEU A 68 -15.59 -2.04 -11.40
C LEU A 68 -16.62 -0.96 -11.03
N LEU A 69 -16.21 0.30 -11.05
CA LEU A 69 -17.02 1.46 -10.72
C LEU A 69 -16.75 2.58 -11.72
N THR A 70 -17.79 3.31 -12.12
CA THR A 70 -17.65 4.49 -12.99
C THR A 70 -17.46 5.75 -12.14
N PRO A 71 -16.48 6.62 -12.47
CA PRO A 71 -16.35 7.92 -11.84
C PRO A 71 -17.53 8.82 -12.22
N ASP A 72 -17.88 9.79 -11.37
CA ASP A 72 -18.91 10.79 -11.70
C ASP A 72 -18.31 11.95 -12.49
N ARG A 73 -17.03 12.29 -12.24
CA ARG A 73 -16.23 13.28 -12.96
C ARG A 73 -14.77 12.86 -13.03
N GLY A 74 -14.03 13.58 -13.86
CA GLY A 74 -12.61 13.35 -14.08
C GLY A 74 -12.34 12.43 -15.26
N ARG A 75 -11.05 12.25 -15.57
CA ARG A 75 -10.57 11.37 -16.63
C ARG A 75 -9.66 10.30 -16.05
N VAL A 76 -9.88 9.05 -16.46
CA VAL A 76 -9.03 7.94 -15.99
C VAL A 76 -8.60 7.09 -17.18
N MET A 77 -7.30 7.07 -17.41
CA MET A 77 -6.65 6.23 -18.40
C MET A 77 -5.84 5.15 -17.67
N VAL A 78 -6.03 3.90 -18.04
CA VAL A 78 -5.29 2.73 -17.52
C VAL A 78 -4.71 1.98 -18.70
N LEU A 79 -3.41 1.67 -18.66
CA LEU A 79 -2.68 1.00 -19.75
C LEU A 79 -2.92 1.65 -21.14
N GLY A 80 -3.17 2.95 -21.16
CA GLY A 80 -3.48 3.71 -22.37
C GLY A 80 -4.94 3.67 -22.83
N HIS A 81 -5.85 3.05 -22.06
CA HIS A 81 -7.27 2.91 -22.38
C HIS A 81 -8.15 3.66 -21.38
N ASP A 82 -9.27 4.22 -21.82
CA ASP A 82 -10.27 4.86 -20.97
C ASP A 82 -11.05 3.82 -20.15
N VAL A 83 -11.11 3.98 -18.83
CA VAL A 83 -11.72 2.98 -17.92
C VAL A 83 -13.22 2.81 -18.12
N VAL A 84 -13.90 3.78 -18.72
CA VAL A 84 -15.36 3.73 -18.98
C VAL A 84 -15.63 3.18 -20.39
N ARG A 85 -14.97 3.75 -21.38
CA ARG A 85 -15.25 3.44 -22.79
C ARG A 85 -14.64 2.11 -23.22
N GLU A 86 -13.49 1.75 -22.67
CA GLU A 86 -12.69 0.58 -23.10
C GLU A 86 -12.52 -0.45 -21.98
N ALA A 87 -13.45 -0.48 -21.01
CA ALA A 87 -13.42 -1.40 -19.86
C ALA A 87 -13.26 -2.88 -20.27
N GLY A 88 -13.84 -3.30 -21.39
CA GLY A 88 -13.73 -4.68 -21.89
C GLY A 88 -12.30 -5.08 -22.30
N VAL A 89 -11.53 -4.15 -22.85
CA VAL A 89 -10.10 -4.33 -23.18
C VAL A 89 -9.29 -4.44 -21.90
N LEU A 90 -9.53 -3.52 -20.96
CA LEU A 90 -8.81 -3.44 -19.69
C LEU A 90 -8.98 -4.70 -18.84
N ARG A 91 -10.21 -5.23 -18.70
CA ARG A 91 -10.49 -6.40 -17.87
C ARG A 91 -9.72 -7.67 -18.27
N ARG A 92 -9.18 -7.72 -19.47
CA ARG A 92 -8.30 -8.81 -19.92
C ARG A 92 -6.85 -8.62 -19.48
N ARG A 93 -6.43 -7.38 -19.22
CA ARG A 93 -5.03 -6.97 -18.96
C ARG A 93 -4.78 -6.58 -17.51
N LEU A 94 -5.83 -6.50 -16.69
CA LEU A 94 -5.73 -6.19 -15.28
C LEU A 94 -6.47 -7.22 -14.43
N ASN A 95 -6.18 -7.25 -13.14
CA ASN A 95 -6.94 -8.01 -12.16
C ASN A 95 -6.92 -7.30 -10.80
N MET A 96 -7.80 -7.75 -9.89
CA MET A 96 -7.92 -7.20 -8.54
C MET A 96 -8.07 -8.32 -7.51
N VAL A 97 -7.42 -8.14 -6.36
CA VAL A 97 -7.57 -8.94 -5.14
C VAL A 97 -8.19 -8.05 -4.08
N SER A 98 -9.29 -8.49 -3.48
CA SER A 98 -9.87 -7.87 -2.30
C SER A 98 -9.19 -8.39 -1.03
N GLY A 99 -9.06 -7.55 0.00
CA GLY A 99 -8.51 -7.94 1.31
C GLY A 99 -9.31 -9.04 2.01
N ARG A 100 -10.56 -9.27 1.61
CA ARG A 100 -11.39 -10.39 2.07
C ARG A 100 -11.87 -11.20 0.88
N PRO A 101 -11.02 -12.06 0.30
CA PRO A 101 -11.41 -12.87 -0.84
C PRO A 101 -12.49 -13.85 -0.43
N SER A 102 -13.51 -13.97 -1.28
CA SER A 102 -14.59 -14.93 -1.10
C SER A 102 -14.77 -15.75 -2.39
N PHE A 103 -14.70 -17.06 -2.26
CA PHE A 103 -14.95 -18.02 -3.34
C PHE A 103 -16.03 -19.00 -2.91
N LEU A 104 -16.51 -19.81 -3.84
CA LEU A 104 -17.41 -20.90 -3.52
C LEU A 104 -16.74 -21.84 -2.52
N TRP A 105 -17.31 -21.94 -1.33
CA TRP A 105 -16.74 -22.63 -0.17
C TRP A 105 -16.41 -24.11 -0.41
N SER A 106 -17.14 -24.76 -1.31
CA SER A 106 -16.97 -26.20 -1.64
C SER A 106 -15.92 -26.47 -2.72
N LEU A 107 -15.47 -25.46 -3.46
CA LEU A 107 -14.46 -25.67 -4.50
C LEU A 107 -13.08 -25.88 -3.88
N ARG A 108 -12.31 -26.79 -4.48
CA ARG A 108 -10.92 -27.03 -4.14
C ARG A 108 -10.03 -25.94 -4.74
N VAL A 109 -8.86 -25.69 -4.14
CA VAL A 109 -7.91 -24.69 -4.58
C VAL A 109 -7.62 -24.78 -6.09
N GLY A 110 -7.27 -25.97 -6.58
CA GLY A 110 -6.98 -26.16 -8.01
C GLY A 110 -8.20 -25.92 -8.91
N GLU A 111 -9.41 -26.20 -8.41
CA GLU A 111 -10.66 -25.99 -9.14
C GLU A 111 -10.98 -24.49 -9.25
N ILE A 112 -10.72 -23.72 -8.18
CA ILE A 112 -10.88 -22.24 -8.19
C ILE A 112 -10.00 -21.64 -9.27
N VAL A 113 -8.71 -21.93 -9.27
CA VAL A 113 -7.76 -21.38 -10.25
C VAL A 113 -8.17 -21.79 -11.67
N ALA A 114 -8.55 -23.07 -11.87
CA ALA A 114 -9.00 -23.58 -13.15
C ALA A 114 -10.32 -22.94 -13.62
N PHE A 115 -11.26 -22.68 -12.71
CA PHE A 115 -12.51 -22.02 -13.01
C PHE A 115 -12.29 -20.62 -13.58
N TYR A 116 -11.46 -19.81 -12.89
CA TYR A 116 -11.13 -18.48 -13.38
C TYR A 116 -10.32 -18.53 -14.69
N GLY A 117 -9.43 -19.52 -14.86
CA GLY A 117 -8.74 -19.72 -16.13
C GLY A 117 -9.69 -19.90 -17.30
N ARG A 118 -10.77 -20.71 -17.11
CA ARG A 118 -11.80 -20.88 -18.13
C ARG A 118 -12.58 -19.60 -18.41
N LEU A 119 -12.88 -18.78 -17.38
CA LEU A 119 -13.55 -17.48 -17.58
C LEU A 119 -12.72 -16.53 -18.44
N TYR A 120 -11.39 -16.63 -18.39
CA TYR A 120 -10.47 -15.89 -19.27
C TYR A 120 -10.18 -16.61 -20.60
N GLY A 121 -10.91 -17.69 -20.92
CA GLY A 121 -10.82 -18.38 -22.20
C GLY A 121 -9.72 -19.44 -22.29
N LEU A 122 -9.04 -19.77 -21.19
CA LEU A 122 -8.04 -20.84 -21.18
C LEU A 122 -8.71 -22.22 -21.22
N GLY A 123 -8.15 -23.16 -21.99
CA GLY A 123 -8.66 -24.52 -22.10
C GLY A 123 -7.54 -25.54 -22.28
N GLY A 124 -7.88 -26.82 -22.19
CA GLY A 124 -7.04 -27.95 -22.52
C GLY A 124 -5.66 -27.93 -21.80
N ARG A 125 -4.60 -28.09 -22.56
CA ARG A 125 -3.22 -28.13 -22.04
C ARG A 125 -2.74 -26.75 -21.53
N ALA A 126 -3.21 -25.66 -22.13
CA ALA A 126 -2.84 -24.30 -21.69
C ALA A 126 -3.36 -24.01 -20.29
N LEU A 127 -4.65 -24.35 -20.03
CA LEU A 127 -5.25 -24.21 -18.70
C LEU A 127 -4.49 -25.03 -17.64
N ARG A 128 -4.19 -26.30 -17.94
CA ARG A 128 -3.46 -27.17 -16.98
C ARG A 128 -2.10 -26.55 -16.62
N ARG A 129 -1.29 -26.21 -17.62
CA ARG A 129 0.03 -25.58 -17.40
C ARG A 129 -0.10 -24.30 -16.57
N ARG A 130 -1.10 -23.46 -16.87
CA ARG A 130 -1.29 -22.21 -16.12
C ARG A 130 -1.67 -22.48 -14.67
N VAL A 131 -2.60 -23.40 -14.42
CA VAL A 131 -2.97 -23.81 -13.05
C VAL A 131 -1.78 -24.34 -12.28
N ASP A 132 -1.00 -25.26 -12.89
CA ASP A 132 0.18 -25.86 -12.25
C ASP A 132 1.20 -24.78 -11.87
N SER A 133 1.54 -23.89 -12.80
CA SER A 133 2.50 -22.80 -12.54
C SER A 133 2.02 -21.83 -11.44
N LEU A 134 0.73 -21.51 -11.37
CA LEU A 134 0.20 -20.61 -10.35
C LEU A 134 0.09 -21.27 -8.97
N ILE A 135 -0.24 -22.55 -8.92
CA ILE A 135 -0.25 -23.33 -7.69
C ILE A 135 1.16 -23.42 -7.12
N GLU A 136 2.17 -23.67 -7.95
CA GLU A 136 3.58 -23.67 -7.57
C GLU A 136 4.04 -22.26 -7.12
N LEU A 137 3.79 -21.23 -7.94
CA LEU A 137 4.19 -19.85 -7.67
C LEU A 137 3.68 -19.35 -6.32
N CYS A 138 2.43 -19.72 -5.96
CA CYS A 138 1.78 -19.32 -4.71
C CYS A 138 1.97 -20.34 -3.58
N GLU A 139 2.82 -21.36 -3.74
CA GLU A 139 3.11 -22.43 -2.76
C GLU A 139 1.82 -23.12 -2.27
N LEU A 140 0.93 -23.45 -3.19
CA LEU A 140 -0.37 -24.06 -2.89
C LEU A 140 -0.43 -25.55 -3.21
N GLU A 141 0.68 -26.19 -3.65
CA GLU A 141 0.68 -27.59 -4.06
C GLU A 141 0.17 -28.55 -2.97
N PRO A 142 0.58 -28.43 -1.68
CA PRO A 142 0.04 -29.28 -0.62
C PRO A 142 -1.47 -29.13 -0.41
N TYR A 143 -2.01 -27.99 -0.80
CA TYR A 143 -3.43 -27.61 -0.58
C TYR A 143 -4.29 -27.72 -1.84
N ARG A 144 -3.73 -28.15 -2.96
CA ARG A 144 -4.39 -28.17 -4.27
C ARG A 144 -5.78 -28.84 -4.27
N ARG A 145 -5.94 -29.89 -3.47
CA ARG A 145 -7.18 -30.68 -3.35
C ARG A 145 -8.01 -30.32 -2.12
N VAL A 146 -7.56 -29.37 -1.31
CA VAL A 146 -8.26 -28.94 -0.10
C VAL A 146 -9.40 -28.00 -0.48
N PRO A 147 -10.62 -28.17 0.09
CA PRO A 147 -11.73 -27.24 -0.08
C PRO A 147 -11.36 -25.84 0.45
N TYR A 148 -11.89 -24.80 -0.20
CA TYR A 148 -11.63 -23.42 0.20
C TYR A 148 -12.09 -23.11 1.64
N SER A 149 -13.20 -23.74 2.10
CA SER A 149 -13.70 -23.63 3.48
C SER A 149 -12.63 -23.92 4.51
N ASP A 150 -11.80 -24.95 4.26
CA ASP A 150 -10.88 -25.54 5.22
C ASP A 150 -9.50 -24.84 5.27
N LEU A 151 -9.34 -23.79 4.45
CA LEU A 151 -8.10 -23.02 4.37
C LEU A 151 -8.02 -21.98 5.49
N SER A 152 -6.80 -21.75 6.02
CA SER A 152 -6.49 -20.57 6.84
C SER A 152 -6.66 -19.27 6.04
N THR A 153 -6.77 -18.16 6.74
CA THR A 153 -6.91 -16.83 6.09
C THR A 153 -5.74 -16.53 5.15
N GLY A 154 -4.51 -16.85 5.54
CA GLY A 154 -3.32 -16.67 4.71
C GLY A 154 -3.32 -17.55 3.45
N LEU A 155 -3.79 -18.80 3.55
CA LEU A 155 -3.96 -19.66 2.39
C LEU A 155 -5.06 -19.14 1.46
N LYS A 156 -6.16 -18.65 2.00
CA LYS A 156 -7.22 -17.98 1.23
C LYS A 156 -6.69 -16.78 0.44
N GLN A 157 -5.81 -15.99 1.06
CA GLN A 157 -5.16 -14.86 0.40
C GLN A 157 -4.23 -15.31 -0.74
N ARG A 158 -3.44 -16.39 -0.53
CA ARG A 158 -2.60 -16.96 -1.60
C ARG A 158 -3.42 -17.51 -2.77
N VAL A 159 -4.58 -18.11 -2.50
CA VAL A 159 -5.52 -18.55 -3.55
C VAL A 159 -6.06 -17.35 -4.33
N ALA A 160 -6.40 -16.26 -3.66
CA ALA A 160 -6.85 -15.03 -4.32
C ALA A 160 -5.75 -14.42 -5.20
N LEU A 161 -4.50 -14.45 -4.74
CA LEU A 161 -3.35 -14.02 -5.52
C LEU A 161 -3.15 -14.91 -6.75
N ALA A 162 -3.16 -16.25 -6.60
CA ALA A 162 -3.07 -17.19 -7.71
C ALA A 162 -4.19 -16.95 -8.75
N LYS A 163 -5.44 -16.75 -8.29
CA LYS A 163 -6.58 -16.40 -9.15
C LYS A 163 -6.35 -15.10 -9.90
N SER A 164 -5.80 -14.09 -9.26
CA SER A 164 -5.61 -12.78 -9.87
C SER A 164 -4.52 -12.75 -10.95
N LEU A 165 -3.67 -13.76 -10.98
CA LEU A 165 -2.61 -13.90 -11.97
C LEU A 165 -3.01 -14.76 -13.17
N VAL A 166 -4.21 -15.36 -13.18
CA VAL A 166 -4.64 -16.31 -14.21
C VAL A 166 -4.57 -15.76 -15.62
N ASN A 167 -4.94 -14.48 -15.79
CA ASN A 167 -4.98 -13.79 -17.08
C ASN A 167 -3.67 -13.05 -17.44
N GLU A 168 -2.56 -13.32 -16.74
CA GLU A 168 -1.26 -12.66 -16.96
C GLU A 168 -1.38 -11.13 -16.98
N PRO A 169 -1.89 -10.53 -15.89
CA PRO A 169 -2.19 -9.11 -15.89
C PRO A 169 -0.92 -8.25 -15.99
N GLU A 170 -0.99 -7.15 -16.75
CA GLU A 170 0.04 -6.10 -16.77
C GLU A 170 -0.07 -5.18 -15.55
N LEU A 171 -1.29 -5.12 -14.95
CA LEU A 171 -1.60 -4.29 -13.80
C LEU A 171 -2.43 -5.08 -12.78
N LEU A 172 -1.97 -5.09 -11.53
CA LEU A 172 -2.61 -5.79 -10.42
C LEU A 172 -3.01 -4.79 -9.33
N PHE A 173 -4.27 -4.83 -8.93
CA PHE A 173 -4.79 -4.07 -7.79
C PHE A 173 -4.91 -4.99 -6.57
N LEU A 174 -4.37 -4.55 -5.43
CA LEU A 174 -4.41 -5.28 -4.17
C LEU A 174 -5.07 -4.40 -3.10
N ASP A 175 -6.31 -4.71 -2.74
CA ASP A 175 -7.02 -3.96 -1.73
C ASP A 175 -6.79 -4.60 -0.36
N GLU A 176 -5.94 -3.99 0.46
CA GLU A 176 -5.53 -4.44 1.79
C GLU A 176 -5.04 -5.91 1.82
N PRO A 177 -3.98 -6.27 1.08
CA PRO A 177 -3.59 -7.66 0.83
C PRO A 177 -3.15 -8.44 2.07
N THR A 178 -2.76 -7.76 3.15
CA THR A 178 -2.31 -8.40 4.41
C THR A 178 -3.28 -8.21 5.58
N LEU A 179 -4.48 -7.65 5.31
CA LEU A 179 -5.48 -7.40 6.35
C LEU A 179 -5.88 -8.67 7.10
N GLY A 180 -5.72 -8.65 8.43
CA GLY A 180 -6.13 -9.74 9.30
C GLY A 180 -5.28 -11.01 9.17
N LEU A 181 -4.08 -10.90 8.61
CA LEU A 181 -3.09 -11.98 8.60
C LEU A 181 -2.18 -11.90 9.83
N ASP A 182 -1.73 -13.07 10.27
CA ASP A 182 -0.67 -13.17 11.27
C ASP A 182 0.63 -12.54 10.71
N PRO A 183 1.49 -11.95 11.57
CA PRO A 183 2.68 -11.23 11.13
C PRO A 183 3.61 -12.02 10.20
N ASP A 184 3.85 -13.30 10.50
CA ASP A 184 4.69 -14.19 9.69
C ASP A 184 4.07 -14.50 8.33
N VAL A 185 2.73 -14.61 8.26
CA VAL A 185 1.99 -14.80 7.01
C VAL A 185 2.01 -13.53 6.18
N ALA A 186 1.83 -12.36 6.81
CA ALA A 186 1.91 -11.07 6.13
C ALA A 186 3.29 -10.84 5.48
N VAL A 187 4.38 -11.19 6.18
CA VAL A 187 5.75 -11.15 5.61
C VAL A 187 5.84 -12.00 4.33
N ARG A 188 5.30 -13.23 4.36
CA ARG A 188 5.31 -14.10 3.17
C ARG A 188 4.49 -13.54 2.00
N VAL A 189 3.32 -12.97 2.28
CA VAL A 189 2.49 -12.33 1.23
C VAL A 189 3.21 -11.14 0.62
N ARG A 190 3.84 -10.28 1.44
CA ARG A 190 4.66 -9.16 0.92
C ARG A 190 5.81 -9.64 0.05
N ALA A 191 6.53 -10.68 0.47
CA ALA A 191 7.61 -11.27 -0.33
C ALA A 191 7.11 -11.79 -1.69
N HIS A 192 5.91 -12.40 -1.76
CA HIS A 192 5.28 -12.81 -3.01
C HIS A 192 4.95 -11.61 -3.91
N ILE A 193 4.38 -10.54 -3.35
CA ILE A 193 4.07 -9.31 -4.09
C ILE A 193 5.35 -8.70 -4.70
N ALA A 194 6.40 -8.55 -3.90
CA ALA A 194 7.69 -8.05 -4.35
C ALA A 194 8.30 -8.94 -5.46
N ARG A 195 8.17 -10.27 -5.34
CA ARG A 195 8.65 -11.23 -6.34
C ARG A 195 7.91 -11.08 -7.67
N LEU A 196 6.58 -10.91 -7.65
CA LEU A 196 5.79 -10.70 -8.87
C LEU A 196 6.25 -9.47 -9.65
N ARG A 197 6.50 -8.36 -8.97
CA ARG A 197 7.04 -7.15 -9.62
C ARG A 197 8.41 -7.41 -10.23
N ARG A 198 9.32 -8.01 -9.48
CA ARG A 198 10.71 -8.23 -9.89
C ARG A 198 10.83 -9.22 -11.05
N GLU A 199 10.09 -10.34 -11.02
CA GLU A 199 10.22 -11.42 -11.97
C GLU A 199 9.34 -11.28 -13.22
N GLN A 200 8.18 -10.64 -13.08
CA GLN A 200 7.18 -10.51 -14.15
C GLN A 200 6.99 -9.08 -14.66
N GLY A 201 7.60 -8.08 -14.01
CA GLY A 201 7.43 -6.68 -14.39
C GLY A 201 6.02 -6.12 -14.23
N ILE A 202 5.17 -6.77 -13.42
CA ILE A 202 3.78 -6.37 -13.21
C ILE A 202 3.74 -5.02 -12.48
N THR A 203 2.93 -4.10 -12.96
CA THR A 203 2.60 -2.87 -12.22
C THR A 203 1.63 -3.21 -11.10
N ILE A 204 1.85 -2.71 -9.90
CA ILE A 204 1.01 -3.02 -8.73
C ILE A 204 0.53 -1.72 -8.09
N VAL A 205 -0.77 -1.62 -7.83
CA VAL A 205 -1.32 -0.59 -6.95
C VAL A 205 -1.97 -1.28 -5.76
N LEU A 206 -1.49 -0.97 -4.56
CA LEU A 206 -2.05 -1.56 -3.36
C LEU A 206 -2.65 -0.49 -2.44
N THR A 207 -3.68 -0.87 -1.70
CA THR A 207 -4.15 -0.08 -0.56
C THR A 207 -3.73 -0.75 0.72
N THR A 208 -3.38 0.04 1.70
CA THR A 208 -3.14 -0.44 3.06
C THR A 208 -3.34 0.70 4.06
N HIS A 209 -3.56 0.34 5.31
CA HIS A 209 -3.46 1.25 6.45
C HIS A 209 -2.23 0.91 7.32
N TYR A 210 -1.47 -0.12 6.96
CA TYR A 210 -0.21 -0.49 7.59
C TYR A 210 0.95 0.24 6.90
N MET A 211 1.46 1.27 7.55
CA MET A 211 2.51 2.13 6.99
C MET A 211 3.80 1.35 6.69
N ARG A 212 4.15 0.41 7.57
CA ARG A 212 5.31 -0.47 7.39
C ARG A 212 5.21 -1.32 6.12
N GLU A 213 4.02 -1.81 5.76
CA GLU A 213 3.82 -2.54 4.51
C GLU A 213 4.14 -1.68 3.29
N ALA A 214 3.73 -0.43 3.33
CA ALA A 214 4.00 0.51 2.25
C ALA A 214 5.48 0.89 2.17
N ASP A 215 6.13 1.12 3.31
CA ASP A 215 7.56 1.42 3.40
C ASP A 215 8.42 0.28 2.83
N GLU A 216 8.02 -0.98 3.09
CA GLU A 216 8.74 -2.16 2.61
C GLU A 216 8.50 -2.48 1.12
N LEU A 217 7.31 -2.17 0.56
CA LEU A 217 6.90 -2.64 -0.75
C LEU A 217 6.85 -1.57 -1.83
N CYS A 218 6.52 -0.31 -1.48
CA CYS A 218 6.12 0.68 -2.47
C CYS A 218 7.31 1.52 -2.95
N ASP A 219 7.40 1.71 -4.26
CA ASP A 219 8.31 2.70 -4.85
C ASP A 219 7.82 4.12 -4.57
N GLU A 220 6.49 4.33 -4.57
CA GLU A 220 5.84 5.59 -4.22
C GLU A 220 4.59 5.35 -3.37
N ILE A 221 4.26 6.33 -2.56
CA ILE A 221 3.12 6.32 -1.63
C ILE A 221 2.27 7.55 -1.88
N ALA A 222 0.95 7.38 -1.95
CA ALA A 222 -0.04 8.45 -1.98
C ALA A 222 -0.90 8.38 -0.72
N PHE A 223 -0.81 9.38 0.16
CA PHE A 223 -1.68 9.49 1.32
C PHE A 223 -3.03 10.08 0.92
N ILE A 224 -4.11 9.34 1.19
CA ILE A 224 -5.49 9.77 0.93
C ILE A 224 -6.27 9.95 2.24
N LYS A 225 -6.98 11.08 2.36
CA LYS A 225 -7.89 11.39 3.47
C LYS A 225 -9.13 12.10 2.94
N ALA A 226 -10.30 11.70 3.39
CA ALA A 226 -11.59 12.30 3.02
C ALA A 226 -11.77 12.49 1.49
N GLY A 227 -11.32 11.51 0.69
CA GLY A 227 -11.43 11.52 -0.76
C GLY A 227 -10.44 12.42 -1.50
N ARG A 228 -9.36 12.88 -0.85
CA ARG A 228 -8.31 13.72 -1.47
C ARG A 228 -6.93 13.14 -1.21
N ILE A 229 -6.02 13.22 -2.18
CA ILE A 229 -4.60 12.94 -1.96
C ILE A 229 -3.99 14.15 -1.25
N LEU A 230 -3.42 13.93 -0.06
CA LEU A 230 -2.78 14.95 0.76
C LEU A 230 -1.32 15.15 0.39
N ALA A 231 -0.60 14.04 0.17
CA ALA A 231 0.81 14.03 -0.21
C ALA A 231 1.13 12.79 -1.03
N ARG A 232 2.16 12.88 -1.86
CA ARG A 232 2.66 11.80 -2.68
C ARG A 232 4.18 11.91 -2.84
N GLY A 233 4.87 10.77 -2.86
CA GLY A 233 6.31 10.67 -3.07
C GLY A 233 6.83 9.32 -2.66
N THR A 234 8.15 9.13 -2.73
CA THR A 234 8.83 8.01 -2.09
C THR A 234 8.73 8.13 -0.57
N SER A 235 8.90 7.04 0.18
CA SER A 235 8.90 7.06 1.65
C SER A 235 9.88 8.13 2.19
N GLY A 236 11.10 8.18 1.68
CA GLY A 236 12.10 9.17 2.09
C GLY A 236 11.71 10.61 1.76
N GLU A 237 11.06 10.88 0.63
CA GLU A 237 10.56 12.22 0.29
C GLU A 237 9.45 12.65 1.23
N LEU A 238 8.49 11.76 1.53
CA LEU A 238 7.38 12.04 2.44
C LEU A 238 7.89 12.31 3.86
N LYS A 239 8.85 11.55 4.35
CA LYS A 239 9.51 11.77 5.64
C LYS A 239 10.21 13.14 5.72
N ARG A 240 10.85 13.59 4.63
CA ARG A 240 11.53 14.89 4.56
C ARG A 240 10.58 16.09 4.38
N GLN A 241 9.48 15.92 3.63
CA GLN A 241 8.51 17.00 3.39
C GLN A 241 7.91 17.56 4.67
N ILE A 242 7.69 16.69 5.63
CA ILE A 242 7.20 17.06 6.93
C ILE A 242 8.43 17.18 7.81
N ARG A 243 8.81 18.39 8.16
CA ARG A 243 9.93 18.68 9.06
C ARG A 243 9.66 18.12 10.47
N LEU A 244 9.37 16.82 10.55
CA LEU A 244 9.19 16.13 11.83
C LEU A 244 10.51 16.07 12.61
N GLY A 245 11.64 16.34 11.93
CA GLY A 245 12.96 16.12 12.52
C GLY A 245 13.29 14.63 12.60
N GLU A 246 14.50 14.34 13.05
CA GLU A 246 14.98 13.00 13.34
C GLU A 246 14.82 12.71 14.84
N VAL A 247 14.58 11.47 15.20
CA VAL A 247 14.42 11.10 16.61
C VAL A 247 15.74 10.58 17.18
N VAL A 248 16.26 11.29 18.17
CA VAL A 248 17.37 10.84 19.02
C VAL A 248 16.78 10.22 20.27
N ALA A 249 16.80 8.91 20.38
CA ALA A 249 16.35 8.17 21.54
C ALA A 249 17.56 7.90 22.47
N LEU A 250 17.45 8.34 23.72
CA LEU A 250 18.49 8.30 24.73
C LEU A 250 18.02 7.45 25.93
N LYS A 251 18.79 6.47 26.33
CA LYS A 251 18.58 5.75 27.60
C LYS A 251 19.50 6.35 28.64
N LEU A 252 18.95 7.12 29.58
CA LEU A 252 19.70 7.95 30.52
C LEU A 252 19.58 7.43 31.96
N ASP A 253 20.54 7.85 32.81
CA ASP A 253 20.51 7.70 34.25
C ASP A 253 21.02 8.98 34.91
N PRO A 254 20.18 9.79 35.61
CA PRO A 254 18.74 9.57 35.80
C PRO A 254 17.94 9.64 34.49
N ALA A 255 16.83 8.90 34.43
CA ALA A 255 16.00 8.81 33.21
C ALA A 255 15.37 10.15 32.81
N ARG A 256 15.12 11.05 33.75
CA ARG A 256 14.44 12.32 33.50
C ARG A 256 15.43 13.49 33.47
N VAL A 257 15.51 14.15 32.33
CA VAL A 257 16.39 15.32 32.08
C VAL A 257 15.56 16.45 31.45
N PRO A 258 14.87 17.28 32.27
CA PRO A 258 13.88 18.26 31.78
C PRO A 258 14.42 19.29 30.78
N TRP A 259 15.66 19.73 30.91
CA TRP A 259 16.27 20.75 30.06
C TRP A 259 16.53 20.28 28.61
N LEU A 260 16.50 18.97 28.35
CA LEU A 260 16.62 18.43 26.98
C LEU A 260 15.58 19.02 26.02
N SER A 261 14.36 19.26 26.50
CA SER A 261 13.28 19.85 25.69
C SER A 261 13.54 21.32 25.33
N GLU A 262 14.41 22.00 26.03
CA GLU A 262 14.77 23.41 25.84
C GLU A 262 16.10 23.57 25.06
N SER A 263 16.73 22.44 24.70
CA SER A 263 18.00 22.45 23.99
C SER A 263 17.87 22.96 22.55
N PRO A 264 18.86 23.70 22.02
CA PRO A 264 18.82 24.24 20.67
C PRO A 264 18.62 23.15 19.61
N GLY A 265 17.64 23.33 18.72
CA GLY A 265 17.32 22.37 17.65
C GLY A 265 16.52 21.14 18.10
N VAL A 266 16.14 21.05 19.37
CA VAL A 266 15.20 20.07 19.87
C VAL A 266 13.79 20.62 19.67
N LEU A 267 12.98 19.90 18.90
CA LEU A 267 11.60 20.28 18.58
C LEU A 267 10.60 19.75 19.62
N ARG A 268 10.92 18.58 20.17
CA ARG A 268 10.06 17.90 21.17
C ARG A 268 10.88 16.82 21.87
N CYS A 269 10.63 16.62 23.18
CA CYS A 269 11.08 15.43 23.92
C CYS A 269 9.89 14.76 24.58
N VAL A 270 9.88 13.42 24.56
CA VAL A 270 8.90 12.57 25.26
C VAL A 270 9.63 11.43 25.96
N GLU A 271 9.06 10.94 27.06
CA GLU A 271 9.56 9.75 27.74
C GLU A 271 8.67 8.55 27.39
N VAL A 272 9.26 7.50 26.84
CA VAL A 272 8.57 6.29 26.39
C VAL A 272 9.38 5.07 26.86
N ASP A 273 8.80 4.19 27.66
CA ASP A 273 9.40 2.94 28.12
C ASP A 273 10.83 3.07 28.68
N GLY A 274 11.08 4.19 29.40
CA GLY A 274 12.38 4.50 30.01
C GLY A 274 13.44 5.00 29.04
N TRP A 275 13.05 5.42 27.86
CA TRP A 275 13.84 6.18 26.90
C TRP A 275 13.36 7.64 26.86
N VAL A 276 14.29 8.56 26.67
CA VAL A 276 14.00 9.96 26.32
C VAL A 276 14.15 10.10 24.82
N GLU A 277 13.02 10.22 24.11
CA GLU A 277 13.00 10.43 22.67
C GLU A 277 12.92 11.94 22.37
N CYS A 278 14.00 12.51 21.88
CA CYS A 278 14.07 13.89 21.44
C CYS A 278 13.97 13.97 19.91
N THR A 279 12.92 14.60 19.42
CA THR A 279 12.84 14.99 18.01
C THR A 279 13.69 16.22 17.78
N VAL A 280 14.66 16.14 16.86
CA VAL A 280 15.61 17.20 16.56
C VAL A 280 15.53 17.62 15.10
N ASP A 281 15.94 18.85 14.79
CA ASP A 281 15.94 19.37 13.42
C ASP A 281 16.90 18.60 12.48
N GLU A 282 18.06 18.18 13.00
CA GLU A 282 19.16 17.55 12.26
C GLU A 282 20.00 16.70 13.23
N ALA A 283 19.82 15.36 13.20
CA ALA A 283 20.44 14.48 14.21
C ALA A 283 21.96 14.47 14.14
N GLU A 284 22.56 14.50 12.95
CA GLU A 284 24.03 14.54 12.80
C GLU A 284 24.65 15.72 13.53
N LYS A 285 23.97 16.86 13.56
CA LYS A 285 24.42 18.08 14.22
C LYS A 285 24.07 18.07 15.72
N ARG A 286 22.83 17.68 16.05
CA ARG A 286 22.30 17.81 17.41
C ARG A 286 22.77 16.71 18.35
N LEU A 287 22.97 15.48 17.85
CA LEU A 287 23.42 14.38 18.70
C LEU A 287 24.74 14.68 19.42
N PRO A 288 25.82 15.16 18.75
CA PRO A 288 27.06 15.51 19.46
C PRO A 288 26.88 16.63 20.47
N GLU A 289 25.98 17.59 20.22
CA GLU A 289 25.69 18.70 21.15
C GLU A 289 24.96 18.17 22.40
N LEU A 290 23.93 17.34 22.22
CA LEU A 290 23.19 16.72 23.32
C LEU A 290 24.08 15.83 24.19
N LEU A 291 24.92 14.98 23.56
CA LEU A 291 25.83 14.10 24.29
C LEU A 291 26.85 14.90 25.15
N ARG A 292 27.39 16.00 24.62
CA ARG A 292 28.30 16.88 25.39
C ARG A 292 27.58 17.54 26.56
N ALA A 293 26.39 18.05 26.36
CA ALA A 293 25.60 18.67 27.42
C ALA A 293 25.21 17.67 28.52
N LEU A 294 24.77 16.47 28.15
CA LEU A 294 24.46 15.39 29.10
C LEU A 294 25.68 14.99 29.94
N HIS A 295 26.86 14.90 29.30
CA HIS A 295 28.10 14.56 29.98
C HIS A 295 28.52 15.66 30.96
N ALA A 296 28.37 16.94 30.57
CA ALA A 296 28.71 18.10 31.43
C ALA A 296 27.84 18.15 32.69
N GLU A 297 26.59 17.72 32.60
CA GLU A 297 25.64 17.61 33.74
C GLU A 297 25.79 16.32 34.53
N GLY A 298 26.77 15.48 34.20
CA GLY A 298 27.01 14.20 34.89
C GLY A 298 25.97 13.12 34.66
N VAL A 299 25.15 13.25 33.61
CA VAL A 299 24.15 12.25 33.25
C VAL A 299 24.81 11.06 32.56
N VAL A 300 24.54 9.85 33.05
CA VAL A 300 25.08 8.64 32.45
C VAL A 300 24.23 8.21 31.25
N ILE A 301 24.86 8.12 30.09
CA ILE A 301 24.22 7.68 28.85
C ILE A 301 24.41 6.17 28.72
N LYS A 302 23.33 5.38 28.88
CA LYS A 302 23.35 3.92 28.80
C LYS A 302 23.23 3.40 27.38
N ASN A 303 22.45 4.10 26.51
CA ASN A 303 22.27 3.75 25.10
C ASN A 303 21.84 4.98 24.31
N VAL A 304 22.13 4.96 23.00
CA VAL A 304 21.75 6.00 22.03
C VAL A 304 21.28 5.32 20.75
N GLN A 305 20.14 5.75 20.24
CA GLN A 305 19.62 5.33 18.94
C GLN A 305 19.18 6.56 18.16
N VAL A 306 19.49 6.60 16.89
CA VAL A 306 18.97 7.62 15.97
C VAL A 306 18.05 6.91 14.99
N ARG A 307 16.82 7.40 14.86
CA ARG A 307 15.86 6.89 13.89
C ARG A 307 15.25 8.03 13.07
N GLU A 308 15.01 7.75 11.80
CA GLU A 308 14.15 8.62 11.00
C GLU A 308 12.69 8.51 11.48
N PRO A 309 11.86 9.54 11.20
CA PRO A 309 10.43 9.46 11.49
C PRO A 309 9.80 8.26 10.76
N GLU A 310 8.87 7.61 11.40
CA GLU A 310 8.08 6.57 10.76
C GLU A 310 6.98 7.17 9.87
N LEU A 311 6.52 6.45 8.87
CA LEU A 311 5.43 6.91 8.00
C LEU A 311 4.12 7.16 8.77
N GLU A 312 3.92 6.49 9.91
CA GLU A 312 2.84 6.73 10.85
C GLU A 312 2.85 8.16 11.37
N GLU A 313 4.01 8.66 11.77
CA GLU A 313 4.21 10.02 12.30
C GLU A 313 3.96 11.05 11.19
N VAL A 314 4.46 10.76 9.97
CA VAL A 314 4.22 11.57 8.76
C VAL A 314 2.72 11.68 8.48
N PHE A 315 2.00 10.56 8.50
CA PHE A 315 0.57 10.54 8.22
C PHE A 315 -0.24 11.30 9.29
N VAL A 316 0.12 11.14 10.57
CA VAL A 316 -0.56 11.84 11.68
C VAL A 316 -0.42 13.36 11.51
N GLU A 317 0.75 13.85 11.11
CA GLU A 317 0.98 15.27 10.89
C GLU A 317 0.20 15.81 9.68
N LEU A 318 0.25 15.11 8.54
CA LEU A 318 -0.55 15.45 7.35
C LEU A 318 -2.06 15.41 7.60
N ALA A 319 -2.47 14.65 8.60
CA ALA A 319 -3.88 14.44 8.90
C ALA A 319 -4.48 15.47 9.87
N LYS A 320 -3.64 16.32 10.51
CA LYS A 320 -4.10 17.46 11.31
C LYS A 320 -4.72 18.53 10.43
#